data_288ddafc2b6176db8d68b229823762f4
#
_entry.id   288ddafc2b6176db8d68b229823762f4
#
_cell.length_a   1.000
_cell.length_b   1.000
_cell.length_c   1.000
_cell.angle_alpha   90.00
_cell.angle_beta   90.00
_cell.angle_gamma   90.00
#
_symmetry.space_group_name_H-M   'P 1'
#
loop_
_entity.id
_entity.type
_entity.pdbx_description
1 polymer ?
#
loop_
_entity_poly.entity_id
_entity_poly.type
_entity_poly.pdbx_seq_one_letter_code
_entity_poly.pdbx_strand_id
1 'polypeptide(L)'
;MFPTQETGTVTHKKRIVIVGAGITGVSIAWHLDHGEFDVTLVEHDMPASGATGNAFGWLTGVVKDDAADVFIRRIALADWHRLEEHIPGLHIQWSGSLSYGTASGSCRQGERLIDKAEITRLVPALINPPSQARYAVKDGAIDAASATRLLLEKACEKGIVLNTQTTVTDLCMTEGRVTGVLTSRGKLDADCVVLACGTGIPALTERVGIHVPVLSSPAILLRFTVPQRVVNTIVSGDDIEVRQARNGELLAAEDYPASGNVKETVEAAQRAVRSRLTGAESAALIQYSTGERPVIQDGYPVLGFTDESRSVYVASMHPAVTCAATIGRVVSEELREVQSNAIPQCYRPSRFINK
;
A
#
# COMPACT_ATOMS: atom_id res chain seq x y z
N MET A 1 44.33 44.05 -1.61
CA MET A 1 43.88 42.67 -1.22
C MET A 1 42.36 42.66 -1.35
N PHE A 2 41.85 42.17 -2.47
CA PHE A 2 40.40 42.11 -2.72
C PHE A 2 39.87 40.79 -2.21
N PRO A 3 38.73 40.74 -1.54
CA PRO A 3 38.14 39.47 -1.11
C PRO A 3 37.65 38.71 -2.35
N THR A 4 38.12 37.49 -2.51
CA THR A 4 37.58 36.51 -3.45
C THR A 4 36.14 36.20 -3.04
N GLN A 5 35.16 36.54 -3.89
CA GLN A 5 33.80 36.08 -3.80
C GLN A 5 33.82 34.55 -4.03
N GLU A 6 33.49 33.79 -3.00
CA GLU A 6 33.11 32.37 -3.15
C GLU A 6 31.81 32.36 -3.97
N THR A 7 31.91 31.97 -5.22
CA THR A 7 30.76 31.61 -6.05
C THR A 7 30.25 30.28 -5.52
N GLY A 8 29.31 30.35 -4.57
CA GLY A 8 28.54 29.18 -4.15
C GLY A 8 27.84 28.62 -5.39
N THR A 9 28.25 27.45 -5.83
CA THR A 9 27.54 26.66 -6.84
C THR A 9 26.15 26.36 -6.27
N VAL A 10 25.12 27.03 -6.77
CA VAL A 10 23.72 26.68 -6.52
C VAL A 10 23.52 25.31 -7.16
N THR A 11 23.65 24.24 -6.37
CA THR A 11 23.27 22.89 -6.81
C THR A 11 21.77 22.89 -7.05
N HIS A 12 21.38 22.81 -8.32
CA HIS A 12 19.97 22.75 -8.69
C HIS A 12 19.42 21.40 -8.23
N LYS A 13 18.46 21.41 -7.29
CA LYS A 13 17.80 20.18 -6.82
C LYS A 13 17.06 19.52 -7.98
N LYS A 14 17.12 18.18 -8.03
CA LYS A 14 16.37 17.40 -9.03
C LYS A 14 14.87 17.47 -8.70
N ARG A 15 14.06 17.88 -9.67
CA ARG A 15 12.60 18.01 -9.51
C ARG A 15 11.95 16.67 -9.72
N ILE A 16 11.23 16.18 -8.70
CA ILE A 16 10.47 14.93 -8.75
C ILE A 16 8.98 15.25 -8.66
N VAL A 17 8.20 14.81 -9.64
CA VAL A 17 6.74 14.82 -9.56
C VAL A 17 6.27 13.40 -9.29
N ILE A 18 5.60 13.19 -8.14
CA ILE A 18 4.98 11.91 -7.79
C ILE A 18 3.48 12.01 -8.07
N VAL A 19 2.95 11.11 -8.89
CA VAL A 19 1.54 11.06 -9.26
C VAL A 19 0.84 10.01 -8.42
N GLY A 20 -0.10 10.45 -7.57
CA GLY A 20 -0.89 9.64 -6.66
C GLY A 20 -0.44 9.75 -5.19
N ALA A 21 -1.33 10.23 -4.32
CA ALA A 21 -1.14 10.34 -2.88
C ALA A 21 -1.78 9.15 -2.11
N GLY A 22 -1.75 7.97 -2.68
CA GLY A 22 -1.94 6.71 -1.97
C GLY A 22 -0.73 6.36 -1.11
N ILE A 23 -0.81 5.28 -0.34
CA ILE A 23 0.25 4.89 0.60
C ILE A 23 1.61 4.68 -0.08
N THR A 24 1.63 4.21 -1.33
CA THR A 24 2.86 4.02 -2.12
C THR A 24 3.53 5.35 -2.44
N GLY A 25 2.81 6.29 -3.07
CA GLY A 25 3.37 7.60 -3.44
C GLY A 25 3.79 8.42 -2.23
N VAL A 26 2.99 8.42 -1.18
CA VAL A 26 3.32 9.13 0.07
C VAL A 26 4.53 8.51 0.77
N SER A 27 4.65 7.18 0.78
CA SER A 27 5.83 6.54 1.36
C SER A 27 7.10 6.87 0.57
N ILE A 28 7.04 6.90 -0.76
CA ILE A 28 8.16 7.35 -1.61
C ILE A 28 8.52 8.80 -1.27
N ALA A 29 7.53 9.68 -1.22
CA ALA A 29 7.70 11.08 -0.90
C ALA A 29 8.40 11.30 0.44
N TRP A 30 7.99 10.58 1.49
CA TRP A 30 8.58 10.69 2.83
C TRP A 30 10.04 10.22 2.88
N HIS A 31 10.42 9.19 2.09
CA HIS A 31 11.77 8.64 2.07
C HIS A 31 12.75 9.45 1.21
N LEU A 32 12.27 10.34 0.34
CA LEU A 32 13.14 11.20 -0.45
C LEU A 32 13.83 12.25 0.44
N ASP A 33 15.11 12.50 0.17
CA ASP A 33 15.86 13.53 0.86
C ASP A 33 15.59 14.91 0.22
N HIS A 34 14.97 15.78 0.99
CA HIS A 34 14.61 17.14 0.55
C HIS A 34 15.81 18.09 0.45
N GLY A 35 17.01 17.65 0.86
CA GLY A 35 18.27 18.31 0.55
C GLY A 35 18.65 18.17 -0.93
N GLU A 36 18.32 17.01 -1.53
CA GLU A 36 18.70 16.64 -2.90
C GLU A 36 17.57 16.86 -3.92
N PHE A 37 16.29 16.81 -3.47
CA PHE A 37 15.14 16.81 -4.36
C PHE A 37 14.14 17.93 -4.03
N ASP A 38 13.57 18.52 -5.07
CA ASP A 38 12.33 19.30 -5.00
C ASP A 38 11.17 18.37 -5.39
N VAL A 39 10.36 17.99 -4.39
CA VAL A 39 9.31 16.97 -4.58
C VAL A 39 7.93 17.61 -4.60
N THR A 40 7.18 17.36 -5.67
CA THR A 40 5.76 17.70 -5.78
C THR A 40 4.93 16.43 -5.87
N LEU A 41 4.00 16.23 -4.94
CA LEU A 41 3.03 15.14 -4.93
C LEU A 41 1.71 15.66 -5.50
N VAL A 42 1.18 14.99 -6.53
CA VAL A 42 -0.07 15.37 -7.22
C VAL A 42 -1.12 14.30 -7.01
N GLU A 43 -2.30 14.71 -6.52
CA GLU A 43 -3.41 13.81 -6.24
C GLU A 43 -4.71 14.35 -6.88
N HIS A 44 -5.43 13.48 -7.60
CA HIS A 44 -6.65 13.87 -8.30
C HIS A 44 -7.81 14.20 -7.35
N ASP A 45 -7.83 13.59 -6.19
CA ASP A 45 -8.86 13.80 -5.17
C ASP A 45 -8.18 14.20 -3.84
N MET A 46 -8.47 13.49 -2.74
CA MET A 46 -7.85 13.67 -1.44
C MET A 46 -6.83 12.55 -1.17
N PRO A 47 -5.78 12.81 -0.38
CA PRO A 47 -4.82 11.78 -0.01
C PRO A 47 -5.49 10.55 0.61
N ALA A 48 -5.08 9.38 0.16
CA ALA A 48 -5.63 8.08 0.56
C ALA A 48 -7.10 7.82 0.15
N SER A 49 -7.71 8.55 -0.78
CA SER A 49 -9.10 8.36 -1.21
C SER A 49 -9.32 7.08 -2.02
N GLY A 50 -8.29 6.56 -2.70
CA GLY A 50 -8.36 5.36 -3.53
C GLY A 50 -8.32 4.04 -2.73
N ALA A 51 -7.62 3.03 -3.26
CA ALA A 51 -7.46 1.71 -2.63
C ALA A 51 -6.94 1.78 -1.19
N THR A 52 -6.10 2.77 -0.88
CA THR A 52 -5.53 2.97 0.45
C THR A 52 -6.59 3.20 1.52
N GLY A 53 -7.57 4.07 1.27
CA GLY A 53 -8.66 4.37 2.22
C GLY A 53 -9.63 3.23 2.43
N ASN A 54 -9.65 2.30 1.48
CA ASN A 54 -10.52 1.13 1.47
C ASN A 54 -9.75 -0.17 1.80
N ALA A 55 -8.52 -0.05 2.35
CA ALA A 55 -7.70 -1.19 2.67
C ALA A 55 -8.04 -1.77 4.05
N PHE A 56 -8.09 -3.10 4.14
CA PHE A 56 -8.21 -3.81 5.42
C PHE A 56 -7.02 -3.51 6.34
N GLY A 57 -5.83 -3.27 5.77
CA GLY A 57 -4.66 -2.81 6.51
C GLY A 57 -3.90 -3.92 7.24
N TRP A 58 -3.94 -5.14 6.74
CA TRP A 58 -3.13 -6.25 7.23
C TRP A 58 -1.67 -6.09 6.78
N LEU A 59 -0.75 -6.10 7.73
CA LEU A 59 0.70 -6.15 7.51
C LEU A 59 1.16 -7.58 7.77
N THR A 60 1.56 -8.28 6.72
CA THR A 60 2.02 -9.67 6.84
C THR A 60 3.34 -9.91 6.14
N GLY A 61 4.28 -10.52 6.88
CA GLY A 61 5.52 -11.05 6.33
C GLY A 61 5.40 -12.47 5.81
N VAL A 62 4.24 -13.09 6.01
CA VAL A 62 3.97 -14.47 5.58
C VAL A 62 3.74 -14.48 4.07
N VAL A 63 4.55 -15.25 3.38
CA VAL A 63 4.51 -15.37 1.91
C VAL A 63 4.93 -16.77 1.50
N LYS A 64 4.42 -17.28 0.39
CA LYS A 64 4.95 -18.49 -0.23
C LYS A 64 6.31 -18.20 -0.85
N ASP A 65 7.20 -19.19 -0.84
CA ASP A 65 8.56 -19.03 -1.37
C ASP A 65 8.59 -18.73 -2.89
N ASP A 66 7.58 -19.21 -3.62
CA ASP A 66 7.37 -18.98 -5.05
C ASP A 66 6.49 -17.76 -5.36
N ALA A 67 6.07 -17.00 -4.35
CA ALA A 67 5.22 -15.83 -4.58
C ALA A 67 5.97 -14.73 -5.34
N ALA A 68 5.25 -14.07 -6.24
CA ALA A 68 5.80 -13.01 -7.08
C ALA A 68 6.36 -11.83 -6.28
N ASP A 69 5.84 -11.57 -5.09
CA ASP A 69 6.23 -10.46 -4.21
C ASP A 69 7.15 -10.87 -3.04
N VAL A 70 7.64 -12.12 -3.04
CA VAL A 70 8.41 -12.71 -1.92
C VAL A 70 9.58 -11.84 -1.47
N PHE A 71 10.30 -11.25 -2.41
CA PHE A 71 11.49 -10.45 -2.11
C PHE A 71 11.16 -9.23 -1.23
N ILE A 72 10.14 -8.45 -1.61
CA ILE A 72 9.76 -7.23 -0.89
C ILE A 72 9.04 -7.59 0.42
N ARG A 73 8.17 -8.60 0.40
CA ARG A 73 7.36 -8.96 1.56
C ARG A 73 8.20 -9.49 2.73
N ARG A 74 9.29 -10.21 2.45
CA ARG A 74 10.19 -10.72 3.51
C ARG A 74 10.81 -9.63 4.38
N ILE A 75 11.03 -8.45 3.84
CA ILE A 75 11.64 -7.32 4.55
C ILE A 75 10.63 -6.26 4.98
N ALA A 76 9.39 -6.38 4.52
CA ALA A 76 8.36 -5.35 4.70
C ALA A 76 8.09 -5.00 6.17
N LEU A 77 7.96 -6.01 7.05
CA LEU A 77 7.66 -5.75 8.46
C LEU A 77 8.83 -5.05 9.17
N ALA A 78 10.08 -5.38 8.83
CA ALA A 78 11.26 -4.69 9.39
C ALA A 78 11.30 -3.21 8.98
N ASP A 79 10.92 -2.91 7.73
CA ASP A 79 10.83 -1.52 7.27
C ASP A 79 9.67 -0.76 7.94
N TRP A 80 8.54 -1.43 8.23
CA TRP A 80 7.45 -0.83 9.01
C TRP A 80 7.85 -0.55 10.46
N HIS A 81 8.57 -1.47 11.14
CA HIS A 81 9.11 -1.22 12.47
C HIS A 81 10.05 -0.01 12.47
N ARG A 82 10.92 0.11 11.46
CA ARG A 82 11.81 1.26 11.31
C ARG A 82 11.03 2.57 11.12
N LEU A 83 9.97 2.56 10.31
CA LEU A 83 9.11 3.74 10.16
C LEU A 83 8.42 4.13 11.47
N GLU A 84 7.92 3.16 12.23
CA GLU A 84 7.25 3.38 13.51
C GLU A 84 8.21 4.02 14.54
N GLU A 85 9.49 3.64 14.53
CA GLU A 85 10.53 4.26 15.37
C GLU A 85 10.82 5.73 14.99
N HIS A 86 10.72 6.06 13.70
CA HIS A 86 11.05 7.40 13.19
C HIS A 86 9.86 8.37 13.14
N ILE A 87 8.64 7.87 13.20
CA ILE A 87 7.41 8.67 13.04
C ILE A 87 6.54 8.54 14.28
N PRO A 88 6.67 9.47 15.24
CA PRO A 88 5.79 9.51 16.39
C PRO A 88 4.32 9.61 15.95
N GLY A 89 3.48 8.77 16.51
CA GLY A 89 2.05 8.71 16.15
C GLY A 89 1.71 7.70 15.06
N LEU A 90 2.69 7.11 14.39
CA LEU A 90 2.47 5.94 13.55
C LEU A 90 2.21 4.73 14.47
N HIS A 91 0.98 4.28 14.50
CA HIS A 91 0.57 3.22 15.40
C HIS A 91 0.20 1.96 14.63
N ILE A 92 1.03 0.94 14.76
CA ILE A 92 0.77 -0.39 14.22
C ILE A 92 0.35 -1.31 15.36
N GLN A 93 -0.71 -2.06 15.15
CA GLN A 93 -1.17 -3.06 16.10
C GLN A 93 -0.48 -4.39 15.76
N TRP A 94 0.68 -4.66 16.35
CA TRP A 94 1.43 -5.91 16.21
C TRP A 94 0.77 -7.02 17.03
N SER A 95 -0.37 -7.49 16.55
CA SER A 95 -1.26 -8.39 17.28
C SER A 95 -1.26 -9.83 16.77
N GLY A 96 -0.48 -10.10 15.74
CA GLY A 96 -0.49 -11.38 15.04
C GLY A 96 -1.71 -11.56 14.16
N SER A 97 -1.73 -12.69 13.46
CA SER A 97 -2.87 -13.12 12.64
C SER A 97 -3.14 -14.61 12.80
N LEU A 98 -4.42 -14.97 12.83
CA LEU A 98 -4.93 -16.33 12.87
C LEU A 98 -5.58 -16.66 11.52
N SER A 99 -5.11 -17.70 10.83
CA SER A 99 -5.69 -18.15 9.56
C SER A 99 -6.11 -19.61 9.64
N TYR A 100 -7.33 -19.92 9.19
CA TYR A 100 -7.89 -21.29 9.17
C TYR A 100 -8.80 -21.52 7.96
N GLY A 101 -9.27 -22.76 7.79
CA GLY A 101 -10.16 -23.14 6.70
C GLY A 101 -9.43 -23.68 5.47
N THR A 102 -10.05 -23.60 4.30
CA THR A 102 -9.55 -24.18 3.03
C THR A 102 -8.22 -23.59 2.58
N ALA A 103 -7.92 -22.36 2.96
CA ALA A 103 -6.60 -21.75 2.76
C ALA A 103 -5.50 -22.34 3.68
N SER A 104 -5.85 -23.27 4.59
CA SER A 104 -4.93 -23.86 5.55
C SER A 104 -4.12 -25.03 4.98
N GLY A 105 -3.25 -24.77 4.00
CA GLY A 105 -2.17 -25.70 3.62
C GLY A 105 -1.10 -25.82 4.74
N SER A 106 0.07 -26.38 4.40
CA SER A 106 1.24 -26.40 5.30
C SER A 106 1.60 -24.99 5.80
N CYS A 107 2.15 -24.90 7.01
CA CYS A 107 2.69 -23.64 7.53
C CYS A 107 3.73 -23.06 6.59
N ARG A 108 3.67 -21.75 6.37
CA ARG A 108 4.66 -20.98 5.65
C ARG A 108 5.72 -20.46 6.62
N GLN A 109 6.81 -19.95 6.09
CA GLN A 109 7.81 -19.29 6.92
C GLN A 109 7.19 -18.13 7.69
N GLY A 110 7.38 -18.09 9.00
CA GLY A 110 6.79 -17.08 9.89
C GLY A 110 5.45 -17.49 10.53
N GLU A 111 4.85 -18.60 10.12
CA GLU A 111 3.67 -19.20 10.74
C GLU A 111 4.02 -20.39 11.63
N ARG A 112 3.17 -20.68 12.60
CA ARG A 112 3.16 -21.94 13.33
C ARG A 112 1.75 -22.49 13.43
N LEU A 113 1.63 -23.80 13.48
CA LEU A 113 0.37 -24.46 13.73
C LEU A 113 0.04 -24.37 15.21
N ILE A 114 -1.21 -24.02 15.52
CA ILE A 114 -1.75 -23.97 16.88
C ILE A 114 -3.00 -24.80 17.00
N ASP A 115 -3.24 -25.32 18.19
CA ASP A 115 -4.41 -26.13 18.49
C ASP A 115 -5.62 -25.31 18.94
N LYS A 116 -6.76 -25.98 19.12
CA LYS A 116 -8.02 -25.36 19.55
C LYS A 116 -7.89 -24.62 20.89
N ALA A 117 -7.09 -25.15 21.82
CA ALA A 117 -6.94 -24.53 23.14
C ALA A 117 -6.22 -23.18 23.03
N GLU A 118 -5.18 -23.13 22.22
CA GLU A 118 -4.45 -21.90 21.96
C GLU A 118 -5.28 -20.91 21.11
N ILE A 119 -6.04 -21.39 20.12
CA ILE A 119 -6.98 -20.54 19.35
C ILE A 119 -7.98 -19.88 20.30
N THR A 120 -8.62 -20.64 21.19
CA THR A 120 -9.58 -20.12 22.15
C THR A 120 -8.96 -19.09 23.10
N ARG A 121 -7.70 -19.27 23.48
CA ARG A 121 -6.97 -18.29 24.31
C ARG A 121 -6.67 -16.99 23.55
N LEU A 122 -6.28 -17.07 22.29
CA LEU A 122 -5.95 -15.90 21.45
C LEU A 122 -7.19 -15.14 20.99
N VAL A 123 -8.25 -15.86 20.63
CA VAL A 123 -9.51 -15.30 20.15
C VAL A 123 -10.67 -15.92 20.91
N PRO A 124 -10.87 -15.56 22.19
CA PRO A 124 -11.93 -16.15 23.02
C PRO A 124 -13.34 -15.87 22.50
N ALA A 125 -13.50 -14.84 21.68
CA ALA A 125 -14.76 -14.50 21.05
C ALA A 125 -15.14 -15.39 19.87
N LEU A 126 -14.19 -16.17 19.31
CA LEU A 126 -14.48 -16.99 18.13
C LEU A 126 -15.39 -18.17 18.48
N ILE A 127 -16.63 -18.14 17.97
CA ILE A 127 -17.63 -19.21 18.16
C ILE A 127 -17.22 -20.40 17.29
N ASN A 128 -17.23 -21.59 17.92
CA ASN A 128 -16.82 -22.85 17.29
C ASN A 128 -15.43 -22.75 16.62
N PRO A 129 -14.36 -22.47 17.39
CA PRO A 129 -13.02 -22.40 16.85
C PRO A 129 -12.63 -23.73 16.20
N PRO A 130 -11.84 -23.71 15.09
CA PRO A 130 -11.38 -24.92 14.42
C PRO A 130 -10.45 -25.73 15.33
N SER A 131 -10.21 -27.00 14.98
CA SER A 131 -9.28 -27.86 15.70
C SER A 131 -7.84 -27.38 15.60
N GLN A 132 -7.48 -26.75 14.48
CA GLN A 132 -6.15 -26.20 14.21
C GLN A 132 -6.25 -24.93 13.37
N ALA A 133 -5.28 -24.05 13.54
CA ALA A 133 -5.10 -22.84 12.75
C ALA A 133 -3.61 -22.51 12.58
N ARG A 134 -3.27 -21.69 11.59
CA ARG A 134 -1.95 -21.11 11.46
C ARG A 134 -1.94 -19.75 12.18
N TYR A 135 -0.88 -19.50 12.91
CA TYR A 135 -0.68 -18.26 13.64
C TYR A 135 0.65 -17.60 13.24
N ALA A 136 0.57 -16.38 12.75
CA ALA A 136 1.71 -15.54 12.41
C ALA A 136 1.88 -14.45 13.47
N VAL A 137 2.76 -14.68 14.44
CA VAL A 137 2.93 -13.82 15.61
C VAL A 137 3.45 -12.41 15.27
N LYS A 138 4.19 -12.27 14.16
CA LYS A 138 4.79 -10.99 13.73
C LYS A 138 3.87 -10.11 12.88
N ASP A 139 2.73 -10.63 12.49
CA ASP A 139 1.79 -9.87 11.69
C ASP A 139 1.19 -8.72 12.49
N GLY A 140 0.77 -7.69 11.80
CA GLY A 140 0.15 -6.52 12.40
C GLY A 140 -0.96 -5.94 11.55
N ALA A 141 -1.60 -4.92 12.10
CA ALA A 141 -2.65 -4.17 11.43
C ALA A 141 -2.41 -2.67 11.55
N ILE A 142 -2.70 -1.94 10.48
CA ILE A 142 -2.59 -0.49 10.42
C ILE A 142 -3.86 0.12 9.82
N ASP A 143 -4.26 1.28 10.27
CA ASP A 143 -5.19 2.12 9.52
C ASP A 143 -4.41 2.80 8.39
N ALA A 144 -4.54 2.25 7.19
CA ALA A 144 -3.74 2.68 6.05
C ALA A 144 -3.99 4.14 5.66
N ALA A 145 -5.23 4.61 5.79
CA ALA A 145 -5.57 6.00 5.48
C ALA A 145 -4.96 6.97 6.50
N SER A 146 -5.05 6.66 7.79
CA SER A 146 -4.47 7.50 8.85
C SER A 146 -2.95 7.50 8.78
N ALA A 147 -2.33 6.33 8.54
CA ALA A 147 -0.88 6.22 8.36
C ALA A 147 -0.40 7.03 7.14
N THR A 148 -1.13 6.96 6.03
CA THR A 148 -0.79 7.74 4.82
C THR A 148 -0.86 9.23 5.09
N ARG A 149 -1.91 9.71 5.77
CA ARG A 149 -2.04 11.14 6.12
C ARG A 149 -0.94 11.60 7.07
N LEU A 150 -0.58 10.79 8.07
CA LEU A 150 0.52 11.11 8.98
C LEU A 150 1.88 11.15 8.25
N LEU A 151 2.18 10.16 7.43
CA LEU A 151 3.39 10.14 6.59
C LEU A 151 3.46 11.38 5.69
N LEU A 152 2.33 11.77 5.09
CA LEU A 152 2.23 12.94 4.23
C LEU A 152 2.46 14.23 5.02
N GLU A 153 1.85 14.38 6.20
CA GLU A 153 2.09 15.51 7.10
C GLU A 153 3.59 15.66 7.38
N LYS A 154 4.25 14.57 7.78
CA LYS A 154 5.69 14.55 8.06
C LYS A 154 6.55 14.79 6.80
N ALA A 155 6.10 14.39 5.64
CA ALA A 155 6.75 14.71 4.38
C ALA A 155 6.61 16.20 4.02
N CYS A 156 5.44 16.80 4.23
CA CYS A 156 5.21 18.22 4.02
C CYS A 156 6.03 19.10 5.00
N GLU A 157 6.19 18.68 6.26
CA GLU A 157 7.09 19.33 7.23
C GLU A 157 8.54 19.38 6.73
N LYS A 158 8.95 18.42 5.91
CA LYS A 158 10.28 18.38 5.27
C LYS A 158 10.36 19.18 3.95
N GLY A 159 9.25 19.78 3.47
CA GLY A 159 9.24 20.66 2.30
C GLY A 159 8.62 20.05 1.03
N ILE A 160 7.90 18.91 1.12
CA ILE A 160 7.11 18.41 -0.01
C ILE A 160 5.95 19.35 -0.32
N VAL A 161 5.74 19.62 -1.60
CA VAL A 161 4.56 20.34 -2.10
C VAL A 161 3.46 19.34 -2.45
N LEU A 162 2.28 19.52 -1.88
CA LEU A 162 1.10 18.71 -2.17
C LEU A 162 0.08 19.49 -3.01
N ASN A 163 -0.29 18.94 -4.16
CA ASN A 163 -1.37 19.43 -5.02
C ASN A 163 -2.53 18.41 -5.01
N THR A 164 -3.55 18.67 -4.20
CA THR A 164 -4.80 17.89 -4.19
C THR A 164 -5.78 18.39 -5.22
N GLN A 165 -6.84 17.58 -5.52
CA GLN A 165 -7.86 17.91 -6.51
C GLN A 165 -7.24 18.38 -7.84
N THR A 166 -6.14 17.72 -8.23
CA THR A 166 -5.34 18.05 -9.39
C THR A 166 -5.08 16.77 -10.18
N THR A 167 -5.77 16.61 -11.29
CA THR A 167 -5.65 15.43 -12.15
C THR A 167 -4.48 15.59 -13.10
N VAL A 168 -3.56 14.62 -13.09
CA VAL A 168 -2.55 14.49 -14.15
C VAL A 168 -3.25 13.86 -15.36
N THR A 169 -3.26 14.57 -16.48
CA THR A 169 -3.94 14.17 -17.71
C THR A 169 -2.99 13.64 -18.78
N ASP A 170 -1.71 14.03 -18.72
CA ASP A 170 -0.70 13.61 -19.68
C ASP A 170 0.73 13.74 -19.15
N LEU A 171 1.67 13.08 -19.82
CA LEU A 171 3.11 13.25 -19.62
C LEU A 171 3.66 14.18 -20.70
N CYS A 172 4.39 15.24 -20.31
CA CYS A 172 4.99 16.17 -21.25
C CYS A 172 6.31 15.61 -21.76
N MET A 173 6.44 15.47 -23.07
CA MET A 173 7.66 14.95 -23.70
C MET A 173 8.42 16.02 -24.50
N THR A 174 9.75 15.94 -24.44
CA THR A 174 10.66 16.73 -25.30
C THR A 174 11.79 15.80 -25.73
N GLU A 175 12.01 15.69 -27.04
CA GLU A 175 13.09 14.86 -27.63
C GLU A 175 13.14 13.42 -27.09
N GLY A 176 11.94 12.79 -26.95
CA GLY A 176 11.83 11.40 -26.47
C GLY A 176 11.98 11.21 -24.96
N ARG A 177 12.15 12.28 -24.20
CA ARG A 177 12.24 12.27 -22.73
C ARG A 177 11.03 12.93 -22.08
N VAL A 178 10.52 12.38 -20.98
CA VAL A 178 9.50 13.05 -20.18
C VAL A 178 10.14 14.19 -19.39
N THR A 179 9.56 15.39 -19.50
CA THR A 179 10.06 16.62 -18.86
C THR A 179 9.07 17.24 -17.87
N GLY A 180 7.99 16.52 -17.57
CA GLY A 180 6.96 16.94 -16.62
C GLY A 180 5.63 16.29 -16.87
N VAL A 181 4.60 16.83 -16.24
CA VAL A 181 3.21 16.40 -16.37
C VAL A 181 2.29 17.55 -16.73
N LEU A 182 1.28 17.26 -17.54
CA LEU A 182 0.15 18.15 -17.75
C LEU A 182 -0.93 17.84 -16.71
N THR A 183 -1.41 18.85 -16.03
CA THR A 183 -2.46 18.69 -15.01
C THR A 183 -3.69 19.51 -15.36
N SER A 184 -4.81 19.26 -14.65
CA SER A 184 -6.02 20.08 -14.72
C SER A 184 -5.80 21.55 -14.31
N ARG A 185 -4.64 21.86 -13.69
CA ARG A 185 -4.28 23.21 -13.24
C ARG A 185 -3.08 23.81 -13.97
N GLY A 186 -2.59 23.16 -15.02
CA GLY A 186 -1.45 23.59 -15.79
C GLY A 186 -0.30 22.60 -15.78
N LYS A 187 0.79 22.98 -16.41
CA LYS A 187 1.99 22.14 -16.54
C LYS A 187 2.85 22.22 -15.27
N LEU A 188 3.40 21.06 -14.86
CA LEU A 188 4.45 20.96 -13.85
C LEU A 188 5.68 20.34 -14.51
N ASP A 189 6.80 21.07 -14.49
CA ASP A 189 8.07 20.55 -14.99
C ASP A 189 8.69 19.57 -13.98
N ALA A 190 9.30 18.49 -14.49
CA ALA A 190 9.98 17.49 -13.69
C ALA A 190 11.21 16.95 -14.41
N ASP A 191 12.24 16.60 -13.65
CA ASP A 191 13.39 15.86 -14.15
C ASP A 191 13.14 14.34 -14.09
N CYS A 192 12.20 13.93 -13.20
CA CYS A 192 11.66 12.57 -13.16
C CYS A 192 10.21 12.59 -12.66
N VAL A 193 9.34 11.79 -13.29
CA VAL A 193 7.96 11.55 -12.87
C VAL A 193 7.85 10.15 -12.28
N VAL A 194 7.32 10.03 -11.06
CA VAL A 194 7.05 8.75 -10.40
C VAL A 194 5.55 8.46 -10.48
N LEU A 195 5.18 7.40 -11.18
CA LEU A 195 3.80 6.96 -11.32
C LEU A 195 3.45 5.98 -10.19
N ALA A 196 2.74 6.45 -9.18
CA ALA A 196 2.23 5.70 -8.02
C ALA A 196 0.70 5.78 -7.89
N CYS A 197 0.00 6.05 -9.01
CA CYS A 197 -1.44 6.29 -9.08
C CYS A 197 -2.29 5.01 -9.26
N GLY A 198 -1.75 3.85 -8.88
CA GLY A 198 -2.50 2.59 -8.86
C GLY A 198 -3.07 2.22 -10.23
N THR A 199 -4.39 2.03 -10.30
CA THR A 199 -5.09 1.65 -11.55
C THR A 199 -5.06 2.72 -12.64
N GLY A 200 -4.62 3.94 -12.34
CA GLY A 200 -4.43 5.02 -13.32
C GLY A 200 -3.11 4.95 -14.11
N ILE A 201 -2.19 4.06 -13.74
CA ILE A 201 -0.88 3.95 -14.40
C ILE A 201 -0.97 3.65 -15.89
N PRO A 202 -1.79 2.68 -16.38
CA PRO A 202 -1.85 2.36 -17.80
C PRO A 202 -2.17 3.56 -18.68
N ALA A 203 -3.15 4.36 -18.27
CA ALA A 203 -3.59 5.53 -19.06
C ALA A 203 -2.48 6.57 -19.25
N LEU A 204 -1.53 6.69 -18.30
CA LEU A 204 -0.40 7.61 -18.41
C LEU A 204 0.80 6.99 -19.16
N THR A 205 1.07 5.71 -18.96
CA THR A 205 2.20 5.03 -19.60
C THR A 205 1.96 4.77 -21.09
N GLU A 206 0.72 4.49 -21.50
CA GLU A 206 0.34 4.34 -22.91
C GLU A 206 0.59 5.62 -23.73
N ARG A 207 0.46 6.81 -23.11
CA ARG A 207 0.76 8.10 -23.74
C ARG A 207 2.19 8.24 -24.20
N VAL A 208 3.12 7.55 -23.56
CA VAL A 208 4.55 7.55 -23.91
C VAL A 208 4.99 6.24 -24.55
N GLY A 209 4.03 5.45 -25.05
CA GLY A 209 4.31 4.20 -25.79
C GLY A 209 4.75 3.04 -24.90
N ILE A 210 4.47 3.08 -23.60
CA ILE A 210 4.82 2.02 -22.65
C ILE A 210 3.54 1.36 -22.14
N HIS A 211 3.45 0.04 -22.30
CA HIS A 211 2.33 -0.72 -21.78
C HIS A 211 2.69 -1.34 -20.42
N VAL A 212 2.06 -0.84 -19.33
CA VAL A 212 2.18 -1.45 -18.01
C VAL A 212 0.80 -1.99 -17.61
N PRO A 213 0.57 -3.31 -17.64
CA PRO A 213 -0.75 -3.91 -17.47
C PRO A 213 -1.16 -3.98 -16.00
N VAL A 214 -1.64 -2.87 -15.45
CA VAL A 214 -2.23 -2.78 -14.12
C VAL A 214 -3.74 -2.97 -14.24
N LEU A 215 -4.24 -4.03 -13.63
CA LEU A 215 -5.67 -4.37 -13.61
C LEU A 215 -6.31 -3.86 -12.31
N SER A 216 -7.60 -3.55 -12.39
CA SER A 216 -8.41 -3.30 -11.20
C SER A 216 -8.93 -4.61 -10.63
N SER A 217 -8.73 -4.83 -9.33
CA SER A 217 -9.29 -5.93 -8.56
C SER A 217 -10.08 -5.36 -7.38
N PRO A 218 -11.40 -5.16 -7.51
CA PRO A 218 -12.19 -4.56 -6.44
C PRO A 218 -12.28 -5.47 -5.22
N ALA A 219 -12.36 -4.87 -4.03
CA ALA A 219 -12.62 -5.53 -2.75
C ALA A 219 -13.48 -4.65 -1.87
N ILE A 220 -14.23 -5.26 -0.96
CA ILE A 220 -15.17 -4.58 -0.08
C ILE A 220 -14.59 -4.51 1.31
N LEU A 221 -14.55 -3.32 1.91
CA LEU A 221 -14.26 -3.09 3.31
C LEU A 221 -15.55 -2.72 4.05
N LEU A 222 -15.88 -3.45 5.10
CA LEU A 222 -17.02 -3.19 5.96
C LEU A 222 -16.54 -2.68 7.31
N ARG A 223 -17.28 -1.74 7.90
CA ARG A 223 -17.03 -1.16 9.21
C ARG A 223 -18.26 -1.33 10.09
N PHE A 224 -18.07 -1.86 11.29
CA PHE A 224 -19.13 -2.10 12.25
C PHE A 224 -18.84 -1.41 13.58
N THR A 225 -19.89 -0.87 14.22
CA THR A 225 -19.83 -0.60 15.66
C THR A 225 -20.07 -1.89 16.41
N VAL A 226 -19.33 -2.09 17.50
CA VAL A 226 -19.50 -3.18 18.47
C VAL A 226 -19.44 -2.60 19.87
N PRO A 227 -20.17 -3.18 20.86
CA PRO A 227 -20.24 -2.62 22.22
C PRO A 227 -18.90 -2.57 22.96
N GLN A 228 -18.00 -3.49 22.62
CA GLN A 228 -16.70 -3.65 23.26
C GLN A 228 -15.68 -4.22 22.28
N ARG A 229 -14.41 -4.30 22.70
CA ARG A 229 -13.40 -5.00 21.90
C ARG A 229 -13.71 -6.50 21.84
N VAL A 230 -13.85 -7.01 20.65
CA VAL A 230 -14.23 -8.40 20.36
C VAL A 230 -13.01 -9.25 20.00
N VAL A 231 -12.11 -8.71 19.13
CA VAL A 231 -10.89 -9.41 18.71
C VAL A 231 -9.64 -8.58 18.99
N ASN A 232 -8.55 -9.26 19.37
CA ASN A 232 -7.25 -8.63 19.62
C ASN A 232 -6.22 -8.95 18.56
N THR A 233 -6.53 -9.88 17.66
CA THR A 233 -5.67 -10.30 16.54
C THR A 233 -6.47 -10.26 15.24
N ILE A 234 -5.79 -10.33 14.10
CA ILE A 234 -6.46 -10.52 12.81
C ILE A 234 -6.97 -11.96 12.75
N VAL A 235 -8.21 -12.15 12.35
CA VAL A 235 -8.82 -13.46 12.15
C VAL A 235 -9.24 -13.59 10.70
N SER A 236 -8.73 -14.60 9.99
CA SER A 236 -9.04 -14.90 8.58
C SER A 236 -9.41 -16.37 8.45
N GLY A 237 -10.67 -16.65 8.16
CA GLY A 237 -11.24 -17.96 7.94
C GLY A 237 -12.04 -18.02 6.64
N ASP A 238 -12.65 -19.18 6.35
CA ASP A 238 -13.44 -19.36 5.13
C ASP A 238 -14.69 -18.46 5.07
N ASP A 239 -15.21 -18.06 6.22
CA ASP A 239 -16.47 -17.33 6.35
C ASP A 239 -16.33 -15.97 7.03
N ILE A 240 -15.13 -15.60 7.44
CA ILE A 240 -14.91 -14.32 8.15
C ILE A 240 -13.45 -13.87 8.00
N GLU A 241 -13.26 -12.61 7.61
CA GLU A 241 -11.98 -11.92 7.73
C GLU A 241 -12.17 -10.63 8.49
N VAL A 242 -11.66 -10.57 9.74
CA VAL A 242 -11.91 -9.44 10.64
C VAL A 242 -10.68 -9.01 11.43
N ARG A 243 -10.66 -7.74 11.78
CA ARG A 243 -9.77 -7.16 12.78
C ARG A 243 -10.47 -6.01 13.52
N GLN A 244 -9.98 -5.66 14.70
CA GLN A 244 -10.49 -4.49 15.41
C GLN A 244 -9.53 -3.31 15.29
N ALA A 245 -10.03 -2.18 14.80
CA ALA A 245 -9.29 -0.94 14.70
C ALA A 245 -9.07 -0.30 16.09
N ARG A 246 -8.15 0.66 16.18
CA ARG A 246 -7.87 1.37 17.44
C ARG A 246 -9.05 2.18 17.97
N ASN A 247 -9.84 2.75 17.05
CA ASN A 247 -11.06 3.49 17.39
C ASN A 247 -12.22 2.61 17.89
N GLY A 248 -12.01 1.28 17.96
CA GLY A 248 -13.00 0.32 18.43
C GLY A 248 -13.89 -0.27 17.34
N GLU A 249 -13.84 0.24 16.12
CA GLU A 249 -14.57 -0.35 14.99
C GLU A 249 -14.08 -1.76 14.68
N LEU A 250 -15.00 -2.67 14.42
CA LEU A 250 -14.69 -3.97 13.85
C LEU A 250 -14.71 -3.84 12.32
N LEU A 251 -13.60 -4.17 11.68
CA LEU A 251 -13.47 -4.17 10.22
C LEU A 251 -13.61 -5.59 9.70
N ALA A 252 -14.33 -5.75 8.58
CA ALA A 252 -14.35 -6.98 7.82
C ALA A 252 -13.96 -6.71 6.36
N ALA A 253 -13.31 -7.68 5.72
CA ALA A 253 -12.94 -7.62 4.32
C ALA A 253 -13.61 -8.75 3.54
N GLU A 254 -14.10 -8.41 2.34
CA GLU A 254 -14.73 -9.36 1.43
C GLU A 254 -14.21 -9.14 0.01
N ASP A 255 -14.13 -10.21 -0.75
CA ASP A 255 -13.88 -10.10 -2.18
C ASP A 255 -15.13 -9.55 -2.88
N TYR A 256 -14.91 -8.81 -3.95
CA TYR A 256 -16.00 -8.28 -4.76
C TYR A 256 -16.70 -9.44 -5.48
N PRO A 257 -18.03 -9.59 -5.36
CA PRO A 257 -18.73 -10.74 -5.92
C PRO A 257 -18.75 -10.71 -7.45
N ALA A 258 -18.50 -11.88 -8.08
CA ALA A 258 -18.57 -12.02 -9.54
C ALA A 258 -19.97 -11.67 -10.10
N SER A 259 -21.02 -11.85 -9.30
CA SER A 259 -22.40 -11.47 -9.65
C SER A 259 -22.64 -9.95 -9.70
N GLY A 260 -21.72 -9.15 -9.11
CA GLY A 260 -21.93 -7.72 -8.89
C GLY A 260 -22.90 -7.39 -7.76
N ASN A 261 -23.48 -8.38 -7.06
CA ASN A 261 -24.45 -8.17 -5.98
C ASN A 261 -23.74 -7.85 -4.64
N VAL A 262 -23.17 -6.66 -4.55
CA VAL A 262 -22.47 -6.18 -3.34
C VAL A 262 -23.36 -6.20 -2.11
N LYS A 263 -24.64 -5.89 -2.25
CA LYS A 263 -25.58 -5.86 -1.12
C LYS A 263 -25.71 -7.22 -0.43
N GLU A 264 -25.83 -8.29 -1.19
CA GLU A 264 -25.91 -9.64 -0.66
C GLU A 264 -24.63 -10.04 0.06
N THR A 265 -23.47 -9.71 -0.49
CA THR A 265 -22.15 -9.93 0.14
C THR A 265 -22.05 -9.18 1.48
N VAL A 266 -22.46 -7.92 1.52
CA VAL A 266 -22.48 -7.09 2.74
C VAL A 266 -23.41 -7.69 3.81
N GLU A 267 -24.61 -8.14 3.43
CA GLU A 267 -25.54 -8.79 4.35
C GLU A 267 -25.01 -10.14 4.85
N ALA A 268 -24.33 -10.92 4.00
CA ALA A 268 -23.71 -12.18 4.37
C ALA A 268 -22.56 -11.95 5.37
N ALA A 269 -21.67 -10.99 5.11
CA ALA A 269 -20.58 -10.61 6.01
C ALA A 269 -21.12 -10.15 7.37
N GLN A 270 -22.19 -9.33 7.39
CA GLN A 270 -22.82 -8.91 8.64
C GLN A 270 -23.39 -10.09 9.43
N ARG A 271 -24.04 -11.04 8.76
CA ARG A 271 -24.52 -12.28 9.43
C ARG A 271 -23.34 -13.09 9.97
N ALA A 272 -22.27 -13.25 9.22
CA ALA A 272 -21.07 -13.95 9.63
C ALA A 272 -20.45 -13.32 10.88
N VAL A 273 -20.21 -12.01 10.87
CA VAL A 273 -19.70 -11.27 12.05
C VAL A 273 -20.55 -11.54 13.29
N ARG A 274 -21.86 -11.44 13.19
CA ARG A 274 -22.79 -11.62 14.32
C ARG A 274 -22.86 -13.05 14.84
N SER A 275 -22.71 -14.05 13.96
CA SER A 275 -22.83 -15.48 14.29
C SER A 275 -21.51 -16.13 14.66
N ARG A 276 -20.37 -15.54 14.25
CA ARG A 276 -19.05 -16.13 14.49
C ARG A 276 -18.29 -15.54 15.66
N LEU A 277 -18.74 -14.37 16.20
CA LEU A 277 -18.04 -13.66 17.25
C LEU A 277 -18.95 -13.35 18.42
N THR A 278 -18.67 -13.94 19.59
CA THR A 278 -19.32 -13.58 20.87
C THR A 278 -19.02 -12.11 21.18
N GLY A 279 -20.05 -11.35 21.54
CA GLY A 279 -19.96 -9.92 21.78
C GLY A 279 -20.11 -9.04 20.53
N ALA A 280 -20.31 -9.67 19.37
CA ALA A 280 -20.65 -8.97 18.11
C ALA A 280 -22.09 -9.24 17.63
N GLU A 281 -22.94 -9.86 18.44
CA GLU A 281 -24.33 -10.20 18.07
C GLU A 281 -25.14 -8.97 17.66
N SER A 282 -24.86 -7.83 18.28
CA SER A 282 -25.48 -6.53 18.00
C SER A 282 -24.65 -5.64 17.07
N ALA A 283 -23.60 -6.18 16.41
CA ALA A 283 -22.77 -5.41 15.50
C ALA A 283 -23.62 -4.68 14.45
N ALA A 284 -23.50 -3.36 14.39
CA ALA A 284 -24.23 -2.53 13.46
C ALA A 284 -23.29 -2.03 12.36
N LEU A 285 -23.66 -2.25 11.10
CA LEU A 285 -22.90 -1.75 9.95
C LEU A 285 -22.94 -0.23 9.94
N ILE A 286 -21.78 0.42 10.00
CA ILE A 286 -21.63 1.86 9.85
C ILE A 286 -21.64 2.23 8.39
N GLN A 287 -20.77 1.57 7.63
CA GLN A 287 -20.60 1.76 6.20
C GLN A 287 -19.86 0.58 5.57
N TYR A 288 -19.99 0.48 4.27
CA TYR A 288 -19.08 -0.31 3.44
C TYR A 288 -18.56 0.54 2.28
N SER A 289 -17.42 0.16 1.76
CA SER A 289 -16.79 0.83 0.62
C SER A 289 -16.06 -0.17 -0.26
N THR A 290 -15.90 0.16 -1.54
CA THR A 290 -15.15 -0.66 -2.49
C THR A 290 -13.84 0.02 -2.81
N GLY A 291 -12.74 -0.74 -2.72
CA GLY A 291 -11.40 -0.30 -3.10
C GLY A 291 -10.92 -1.02 -4.35
N GLU A 292 -10.39 -0.27 -5.31
CA GLU A 292 -9.83 -0.78 -6.57
C GLU A 292 -8.35 -1.14 -6.37
N ARG A 293 -8.05 -2.40 -6.02
CA ARG A 293 -6.67 -2.86 -5.80
C ARG A 293 -5.92 -2.88 -7.15
N PRO A 294 -4.74 -2.24 -7.26
CA PRO A 294 -3.93 -2.33 -8.46
C PRO A 294 -3.19 -3.68 -8.47
N VAL A 295 -3.57 -4.56 -9.37
CA VAL A 295 -2.97 -5.88 -9.54
C VAL A 295 -2.29 -5.92 -10.90
N ILE A 296 -1.01 -6.27 -10.92
CA ILE A 296 -0.27 -6.43 -12.18
C ILE A 296 -0.69 -7.76 -12.82
N GLN A 297 -0.91 -7.77 -14.11
CA GLN A 297 -1.46 -8.92 -14.84
C GLN A 297 -0.66 -10.21 -14.64
N ASP A 298 0.66 -10.13 -14.53
CA ASP A 298 1.55 -11.27 -14.29
C ASP A 298 1.79 -11.57 -12.79
N GLY A 299 1.18 -10.80 -11.89
CA GLY A 299 1.29 -10.95 -10.44
C GLY A 299 2.56 -10.35 -9.83
N TYR A 300 3.58 -9.99 -10.63
CA TYR A 300 4.81 -9.40 -10.10
C TYR A 300 4.68 -7.89 -9.87
N PRO A 301 5.30 -7.34 -8.82
CA PRO A 301 5.42 -5.89 -8.66
C PRO A 301 6.02 -5.23 -9.90
N VAL A 302 5.66 -3.97 -10.15
CA VAL A 302 6.34 -3.14 -11.13
C VAL A 302 7.05 -2.01 -10.41
N LEU A 303 8.38 -2.08 -10.39
CA LEU A 303 9.25 -1.10 -9.73
C LEU A 303 10.45 -0.82 -10.63
N GLY A 304 10.57 0.40 -11.13
CA GLY A 304 11.72 0.80 -11.93
C GLY A 304 11.44 1.88 -12.95
N PHE A 305 12.53 2.34 -13.56
CA PHE A 305 12.48 3.25 -14.70
C PHE A 305 11.97 2.53 -15.94
N THR A 306 11.24 3.26 -16.76
CA THR A 306 10.65 2.74 -18.00
C THR A 306 11.68 2.64 -19.12
N ASP A 307 12.70 3.49 -19.09
CA ASP A 307 13.74 3.61 -20.12
C ASP A 307 15.07 4.14 -19.56
N GLU A 308 16.07 4.20 -20.41
CA GLU A 308 17.42 4.68 -20.07
C GLU A 308 17.47 6.17 -19.73
N SER A 309 16.48 6.98 -20.18
CA SER A 309 16.43 8.41 -19.86
C SER A 309 16.17 8.68 -18.37
N ARG A 310 15.67 7.65 -17.63
CA ARG A 310 15.32 7.70 -16.20
C ARG A 310 14.37 8.86 -15.86
N SER A 311 13.52 9.22 -16.83
CA SER A 311 12.56 10.32 -16.68
C SER A 311 11.19 9.88 -16.18
N VAL A 312 10.87 8.59 -16.26
CA VAL A 312 9.63 8.00 -15.71
C VAL A 312 9.96 6.78 -14.87
N TYR A 313 9.49 6.77 -13.64
CA TYR A 313 9.55 5.62 -12.72
C TYR A 313 8.15 5.10 -12.45
N VAL A 314 7.93 3.79 -12.53
CA VAL A 314 6.64 3.16 -12.18
C VAL A 314 6.78 2.45 -10.85
N ALA A 315 5.82 2.66 -9.94
CA ALA A 315 5.75 1.99 -8.64
C ALA A 315 4.32 1.48 -8.38
N SER A 316 4.09 0.20 -8.64
CA SER A 316 2.79 -0.44 -8.41
C SER A 316 2.93 -1.89 -7.99
N MET A 317 2.06 -2.31 -7.06
CA MET A 317 1.95 -3.70 -6.63
C MET A 317 0.71 -3.95 -5.76
N HIS A 318 0.40 -5.23 -5.56
CA HIS A 318 -0.47 -5.72 -4.50
C HIS A 318 0.27 -6.84 -3.75
N PRO A 319 0.35 -6.84 -2.39
CA PRO A 319 -0.33 -5.93 -1.43
C PRO A 319 0.49 -4.67 -1.10
N ALA A 320 0.04 -3.52 -1.60
CA ALA A 320 0.77 -2.26 -1.44
C ALA A 320 0.91 -1.80 0.01
N VAL A 321 -0.10 -1.98 0.87
CA VAL A 321 -0.06 -1.55 2.28
C VAL A 321 1.04 -2.28 3.05
N THR A 322 1.10 -3.61 2.94
CA THR A 322 2.18 -4.39 3.56
C THR A 322 3.56 -3.90 3.14
N CYS A 323 3.73 -3.58 1.86
CA CYS A 323 5.04 -3.31 1.28
C CYS A 323 5.40 -1.83 1.21
N ALA A 324 4.51 -0.91 1.59
CA ALA A 324 4.68 0.53 1.38
C ALA A 324 5.98 1.08 1.99
N ALA A 325 6.33 0.69 3.21
CA ALA A 325 7.57 1.14 3.85
C ALA A 325 8.82 0.73 3.04
N THR A 326 8.86 -0.50 2.57
CA THR A 326 9.94 -1.01 1.73
C THR A 326 10.00 -0.34 0.37
N ILE A 327 8.84 -0.17 -0.28
CA ILE A 327 8.76 0.51 -1.59
C ILE A 327 9.28 1.93 -1.46
N GLY A 328 8.85 2.67 -0.44
CA GLY A 328 9.32 4.04 -0.20
C GLY A 328 10.85 4.10 -0.13
N ARG A 329 11.45 3.23 0.67
CA ARG A 329 12.90 3.16 0.83
C ARG A 329 13.62 2.78 -0.46
N VAL A 330 13.27 1.65 -1.08
CA VAL A 330 14.01 1.16 -2.25
C VAL A 330 13.85 2.05 -3.48
N VAL A 331 12.67 2.67 -3.67
CA VAL A 331 12.47 3.63 -4.76
C VAL A 331 13.27 4.91 -4.51
N SER A 332 13.31 5.41 -3.27
CA SER A 332 14.11 6.58 -2.94
C SER A 332 15.62 6.34 -3.15
N GLU A 333 16.10 5.15 -2.81
CA GLU A 333 17.48 4.73 -3.06
C GLU A 333 17.81 4.74 -4.57
N GLU A 334 16.90 4.20 -5.42
CA GLU A 334 17.11 4.22 -6.88
C GLU A 334 17.04 5.61 -7.50
N LEU A 335 16.16 6.49 -7.00
CA LEU A 335 16.07 7.88 -7.46
C LEU A 335 17.32 8.69 -7.12
N ARG A 336 18.04 8.34 -6.04
CA ARG A 336 19.34 8.90 -5.64
C ARG A 336 20.52 8.29 -6.40
N GLU A 337 20.26 7.35 -7.31
CA GLU A 337 21.33 6.64 -8.04
C GLU A 337 22.26 5.80 -7.13
N VAL A 338 21.83 5.53 -5.91
CA VAL A 338 22.47 4.54 -5.06
C VAL A 338 22.29 3.18 -5.74
N GLN A 339 23.38 2.49 -6.00
CA GLN A 339 23.33 1.14 -6.60
C GLN A 339 22.54 0.22 -5.65
N SER A 340 21.27 0.09 -5.91
CA SER A 340 20.41 -0.84 -5.21
C SER A 340 20.24 -2.09 -6.10
N ASN A 341 21.00 -3.16 -5.81
CA ASN A 341 20.69 -4.50 -6.31
C ASN A 341 19.43 -5.07 -5.65
N ALA A 342 18.67 -4.20 -4.98
CA ALA A 342 17.57 -4.58 -4.12
C ALA A 342 16.29 -4.93 -4.87
N ILE A 343 16.13 -4.53 -6.14
CA ILE A 343 14.92 -4.80 -6.92
C ILE A 343 15.22 -5.87 -7.98
N PRO A 344 14.59 -7.05 -7.91
CA PRO A 344 14.77 -8.12 -8.89
C PRO A 344 14.43 -7.67 -10.31
N GLN A 345 15.12 -8.27 -11.29
CA GLN A 345 14.86 -7.99 -12.71
C GLN A 345 13.40 -8.28 -13.11
N CYS A 346 12.78 -9.29 -12.52
CA CYS A 346 11.37 -9.61 -12.76
C CYS A 346 10.38 -8.53 -12.27
N TYR A 347 10.83 -7.53 -11.50
CA TYR A 347 10.00 -6.38 -11.11
C TYR A 347 10.15 -5.19 -12.06
N ARG A 348 11.12 -5.21 -12.98
CA ARG A 348 11.41 -4.08 -13.87
C ARG A 348 10.33 -3.91 -14.93
N PRO A 349 9.96 -2.65 -15.27
CA PRO A 349 9.01 -2.37 -16.36
C PRO A 349 9.47 -2.91 -17.72
N SER A 350 10.78 -3.06 -17.92
CA SER A 350 11.38 -3.58 -19.18
C SER A 350 10.82 -4.93 -19.60
N ARG A 351 10.26 -5.73 -18.67
CA ARG A 351 9.62 -7.01 -19.01
C ARG A 351 8.34 -6.86 -19.86
N PHE A 352 7.80 -5.64 -19.96
CA PHE A 352 6.62 -5.32 -20.78
C PHE A 352 6.96 -4.57 -22.07
N ILE A 353 8.18 -4.05 -22.21
CA ILE A 353 8.55 -3.15 -23.32
C ILE A 353 8.91 -3.92 -24.61
N ASN A 354 9.28 -5.19 -24.51
CA ASN A 354 9.76 -6.01 -25.63
C ASN A 354 8.79 -7.15 -26.02
N LYS A 355 7.48 -6.98 -25.80
CA LYS A 355 6.49 -8.00 -26.19
C LYS A 355 5.57 -7.52 -27.28
#